data_58f273cb706c05077799af95fd4c6250
#
_entry.id   58f273cb706c05077799af95fd4c6250
#
_cell.length_a   1.000
_cell.length_b   1.000
_cell.length_c   1.000
_cell.angle_alpha   90.00
_cell.angle_beta   90.00
_cell.angle_gamma   90.00
#
_symmetry.space_group_name_H-M   'P 1'
#
loop_
_entity.id
_entity.type
_entity.pdbx_description
1 polymer ?
#
loop_
_entity_poly.entity_id
_entity_poly.type
_entity_poly.pdbx_seq_one_letter_code
_entity_poly.pdbx_strand_id
1 'polypeptide(L)'
;MNILIKFIAFIFIMTIWNMSLALAEMPEEKGLRLAIEADLTGKGFKDTVSKMQMTLRNAQGEESVRKFYSKALEMDNDGDKSIFIFQHPKDVDGTAVLTFTHKSGPDDQWLYLPALKRVKRIASANKSGPFV
;
A
#
# COMPACT_ATOMS: atom_id res chain seq x y z
N MET A 1 39.61 -30.41 -47.76
CA MET A 1 39.38 -30.60 -46.28
C MET A 1 39.37 -29.29 -45.50
N ASN A 2 40.00 -28.22 -45.89
CA ASN A 2 40.13 -26.98 -45.12
C ASN A 2 38.94 -25.99 -45.21
N ILE A 3 38.16 -26.01 -46.28
CA ILE A 3 37.05 -25.05 -46.47
C ILE A 3 35.80 -25.47 -45.66
N LEU A 4 35.51 -26.77 -45.63
CA LEU A 4 34.37 -27.30 -44.88
C LEU A 4 34.54 -27.10 -43.37
N ILE A 5 35.76 -27.31 -42.85
CA ILE A 5 36.06 -27.10 -41.42
C ILE A 5 35.94 -25.60 -41.04
N LYS A 6 36.37 -24.69 -41.91
CA LYS A 6 36.22 -23.25 -41.68
C LYS A 6 34.76 -22.79 -41.73
N PHE A 7 33.96 -23.39 -42.58
CA PHE A 7 32.50 -23.09 -42.65
C PHE A 7 31.74 -23.59 -41.42
N ILE A 8 32.06 -24.78 -40.93
CA ILE A 8 31.47 -25.33 -39.70
C ILE A 8 31.89 -24.51 -38.50
N ALA A 9 33.16 -24.10 -38.40
CA ALA A 9 33.64 -23.24 -37.30
C ALA A 9 32.97 -21.85 -37.32
N PHE A 10 32.72 -21.28 -38.50
CA PHE A 10 32.05 -19.98 -38.64
C PHE A 10 30.57 -20.05 -38.23
N ILE A 11 29.87 -21.12 -38.56
CA ILE A 11 28.48 -21.34 -38.13
C ILE A 11 28.41 -21.53 -36.61
N PHE A 12 29.36 -22.23 -36.00
CA PHE A 12 29.42 -22.45 -34.57
C PHE A 12 29.68 -21.16 -33.75
N ILE A 13 30.49 -20.27 -34.30
CA ILE A 13 30.77 -18.95 -33.69
C ILE A 13 29.54 -18.04 -33.80
N MET A 14 28.77 -18.09 -34.87
CA MET A 14 27.56 -17.30 -35.05
C MET A 14 26.41 -17.73 -34.13
N THR A 15 26.36 -19.01 -33.75
CA THR A 15 25.31 -19.50 -32.81
C THR A 15 25.58 -19.12 -31.36
N ILE A 16 26.86 -18.89 -30.99
CA ILE A 16 27.21 -18.48 -29.61
C ILE A 16 26.88 -16.99 -29.36
N TRP A 17 26.85 -16.16 -30.41
CA TRP A 17 26.63 -14.72 -30.27
C TRP A 17 25.14 -14.34 -30.06
N ASN A 18 24.20 -15.28 -30.21
CA ASN A 18 22.80 -15.05 -29.99
C ASN A 18 22.30 -15.51 -28.60
N MET A 19 23.17 -15.95 -27.71
CA MET A 19 22.84 -16.12 -26.31
C MET A 19 22.87 -14.75 -25.61
N SER A 20 21.96 -13.85 -25.99
CA SER A 20 21.55 -12.77 -25.12
C SER A 20 20.98 -13.43 -23.86
N LEU A 21 21.76 -13.46 -22.78
CA LEU A 21 21.28 -13.74 -21.45
C LEU A 21 20.22 -12.68 -21.17
N ALA A 22 18.98 -13.00 -21.43
CA ALA A 22 17.88 -12.29 -20.83
C ALA A 22 18.02 -12.56 -19.32
N LEU A 23 18.74 -11.67 -18.63
CA LEU A 23 18.72 -11.60 -17.18
C LEU A 23 17.28 -11.26 -16.81
N ALA A 24 16.49 -12.30 -16.56
CA ALA A 24 15.13 -12.12 -16.03
C ALA A 24 15.31 -11.42 -14.68
N GLU A 25 14.72 -10.22 -14.56
CA GLU A 25 14.67 -9.48 -13.29
C GLU A 25 14.14 -10.40 -12.21
N MET A 26 14.80 -10.47 -11.05
CA MET A 26 14.35 -11.30 -9.94
C MET A 26 12.98 -10.81 -9.46
N PRO A 27 12.07 -11.71 -9.06
CA PRO A 27 10.73 -11.33 -8.61
C PRO A 27 10.76 -10.28 -7.48
N GLU A 28 11.73 -10.36 -6.59
CA GLU A 28 11.93 -9.43 -5.47
C GLU A 28 12.36 -8.04 -5.97
N GLU A 29 13.28 -7.97 -6.93
CA GLU A 29 13.75 -6.72 -7.53
C GLU A 29 12.63 -6.04 -8.30
N LYS A 30 11.86 -6.82 -9.07
CA LYS A 30 10.67 -6.33 -9.76
C LYS A 30 9.63 -5.81 -8.79
N GLY A 31 9.38 -6.53 -7.69
CA GLY A 31 8.46 -6.11 -6.64
C GLY A 31 8.88 -4.79 -6.00
N LEU A 32 10.15 -4.66 -5.63
CA LEU A 32 10.70 -3.43 -5.06
C LEU A 32 10.61 -2.26 -6.04
N ARG A 33 10.98 -2.46 -7.30
CA ARG A 33 10.89 -1.42 -8.33
C ARG A 33 9.45 -0.92 -8.53
N LEU A 34 8.49 -1.83 -8.62
CA LEU A 34 7.07 -1.48 -8.76
C LEU A 34 6.55 -0.74 -7.52
N ALA A 35 6.98 -1.11 -6.32
CA ALA A 35 6.62 -0.42 -5.08
C ALA A 35 7.18 1.00 -5.05
N ILE A 36 8.44 1.20 -5.45
CA ILE A 36 9.07 2.53 -5.54
C ILE A 36 8.34 3.38 -6.60
N GLU A 37 8.04 2.83 -7.76
CA GLU A 37 7.33 3.53 -8.84
C GLU A 37 5.93 3.96 -8.38
N ALA A 38 5.20 3.09 -7.69
CA ALA A 38 3.89 3.40 -7.11
C ALA A 38 3.98 4.52 -6.06
N ASP A 39 4.98 4.48 -5.17
CA ASP A 39 5.22 5.53 -4.18
C ASP A 39 5.50 6.89 -4.83
N LEU A 40 6.38 6.91 -5.85
CA LEU A 40 6.69 8.13 -6.58
C LEU A 40 5.49 8.70 -7.33
N THR A 41 4.65 7.85 -7.91
CA THR A 41 3.43 8.27 -8.62
C THR A 41 2.38 8.81 -7.65
N GLY A 42 2.38 8.32 -6.40
CA GLY A 42 1.49 8.77 -5.34
C GLY A 42 1.82 10.14 -4.75
N LYS A 43 2.99 10.72 -5.04
CA LYS A 43 3.43 12.01 -4.47
C LYS A 43 2.82 13.22 -5.18
N GLY A 44 2.73 14.33 -4.44
CA GLY A 44 2.26 15.62 -4.98
C GLY A 44 0.75 15.78 -4.95
N PHE A 45 0.01 14.89 -4.26
CA PHE A 45 -1.45 15.02 -4.13
C PHE A 45 -1.88 16.13 -3.15
N LYS A 46 -0.97 16.63 -2.30
CA LYS A 46 -1.16 17.67 -1.26
C LYS A 46 -2.19 17.25 -0.21
N ASP A 47 -3.46 17.24 -0.55
CA ASP A 47 -4.54 16.73 0.30
C ASP A 47 -5.60 16.02 -0.53
N THR A 48 -6.30 15.10 0.11
CA THR A 48 -7.43 14.39 -0.50
C THR A 48 -8.59 14.26 0.48
N VAL A 49 -9.80 14.28 -0.06
CA VAL A 49 -11.02 13.96 0.68
C VAL A 49 -11.81 12.94 -0.10
N SER A 50 -12.07 11.79 0.50
CA SER A 50 -12.79 10.69 -0.12
C SER A 50 -13.99 10.26 0.72
N LYS A 51 -15.10 9.94 0.06
CA LYS A 51 -16.24 9.23 0.67
C LYS A 51 -16.06 7.75 0.40
N MET A 52 -16.14 6.95 1.45
CA MET A 52 -15.87 5.52 1.36
C MET A 52 -17.01 4.71 1.97
N GLN A 53 -17.22 3.53 1.41
CA GLN A 53 -18.12 2.52 1.96
C GLN A 53 -17.33 1.23 2.16
N MET A 54 -17.48 0.65 3.34
CA MET A 54 -16.94 -0.67 3.70
C MET A 54 -18.11 -1.61 3.92
N THR A 55 -18.08 -2.76 3.27
CA THR A 55 -19.03 -3.86 3.52
C THR A 55 -18.26 -4.97 4.22
N LEU A 56 -18.65 -5.24 5.45
CA LEU A 56 -18.12 -6.35 6.26
C LEU A 56 -19.05 -7.54 6.08
N ARG A 57 -18.49 -8.72 5.76
CA ARG A 57 -19.25 -9.95 5.61
C ARG A 57 -18.71 -11.01 6.59
N ASN A 58 -19.58 -11.57 7.38
CA ASN A 58 -19.22 -12.69 8.26
C ASN A 58 -19.20 -14.03 7.53
N ALA A 59 -18.81 -15.09 8.24
CA ALA A 59 -18.74 -16.44 7.69
C ALA A 59 -20.12 -17.01 7.26
N GLN A 60 -21.22 -16.46 7.79
CA GLN A 60 -22.60 -16.85 7.48
C GLN A 60 -23.15 -16.07 6.27
N GLY A 61 -22.36 -15.09 5.73
CA GLY A 61 -22.76 -14.27 4.59
C GLY A 61 -23.57 -13.03 4.98
N GLU A 62 -23.77 -12.75 6.26
CA GLU A 62 -24.45 -11.54 6.71
C GLU A 62 -23.54 -10.32 6.48
N GLU A 63 -24.13 -9.23 5.98
CA GLU A 63 -23.41 -8.02 5.65
C GLU A 63 -23.71 -6.88 6.60
N SER A 64 -22.66 -6.13 6.95
CA SER A 64 -22.75 -4.86 7.68
C SER A 64 -22.06 -3.78 6.87
N VAL A 65 -22.71 -2.67 6.63
CA VAL A 65 -22.21 -1.56 5.83
C VAL A 65 -21.81 -0.41 6.73
N ARG A 66 -20.60 0.14 6.49
CA ARG A 66 -20.09 1.33 7.14
C ARG A 66 -19.76 2.39 6.12
N LYS A 67 -20.17 3.62 6.34
CA LYS A 67 -19.83 4.78 5.50
C LYS A 67 -18.98 5.74 6.29
N PHE A 68 -17.95 6.28 5.67
CA PHE A 68 -17.02 7.20 6.32
C PHE A 68 -16.37 8.15 5.32
N TYR A 69 -15.88 9.28 5.82
CA TYR A 69 -14.94 10.13 5.11
C TYR A 69 -13.51 9.72 5.44
N SER A 70 -12.67 9.71 4.43
CA SER A 70 -11.22 9.69 4.58
C SER A 70 -10.68 11.04 4.15
N LYS A 71 -9.81 11.64 4.95
CA LYS A 71 -9.01 12.80 4.58
C LYS A 71 -7.55 12.44 4.77
N ALA A 72 -6.72 12.78 3.80
CA ALA A 72 -5.28 12.63 3.90
C ALA A 72 -4.60 13.95 3.58
N LEU A 73 -3.50 14.22 4.26
CA LEU A 73 -2.63 15.37 4.08
C LEU A 73 -1.22 14.84 3.83
N GLU A 74 -0.69 15.15 2.66
CA GLU A 74 0.69 14.84 2.30
C GLU A 74 1.68 15.67 3.13
N MET A 75 2.74 15.03 3.58
CA MET A 75 3.79 15.67 4.37
C MET A 75 5.15 15.48 3.69
N ASP A 76 5.87 16.56 3.45
CA ASP A 76 7.17 16.52 2.74
C ASP A 76 8.27 15.80 3.56
N ASN A 77 8.31 16.02 4.86
CA ASN A 77 9.44 15.64 5.71
C ASN A 77 9.23 14.32 6.48
N ASP A 78 8.01 13.81 6.52
CA ASP A 78 7.65 12.58 7.23
C ASP A 78 6.57 11.82 6.45
N GLY A 79 5.98 10.77 7.04
CA GLY A 79 4.81 10.12 6.49
C GLY A 79 3.56 10.99 6.59
N ASP A 80 2.55 10.63 5.82
CA ASP A 80 1.32 11.40 5.70
C ASP A 80 0.44 11.34 6.96
N LYS A 81 -0.44 12.32 7.09
CA LYS A 81 -1.47 12.33 8.13
C LYS A 81 -2.81 11.99 7.52
N SER A 82 -3.56 11.13 8.18
CA SER A 82 -4.89 10.76 7.72
C SER A 82 -5.90 10.71 8.86
N ILE A 83 -7.15 10.98 8.52
CA ILE A 83 -8.27 10.83 9.45
C ILE A 83 -9.43 10.14 8.74
N PHE A 84 -9.99 9.12 9.40
CA PHE A 84 -11.26 8.49 9.02
C PHE A 84 -12.34 8.94 9.99
N ILE A 85 -13.48 9.36 9.47
CA ILE A 85 -14.63 9.80 10.29
C ILE A 85 -15.85 9.02 9.85
N PHE A 86 -16.33 8.13 10.71
CA PHE A 86 -17.51 7.31 10.45
C PHE A 86 -18.78 8.14 10.45
N GLN A 87 -19.72 7.79 9.55
CA GLN A 87 -21.01 8.45 9.39
C GLN A 87 -22.19 7.46 9.48
N HIS A 88 -21.91 6.18 9.33
CA HIS A 88 -22.90 5.13 9.33
C HIS A 88 -22.26 3.79 9.72
N PRO A 89 -22.94 2.96 10.51
CA PRO A 89 -24.25 3.15 11.13
C PRO A 89 -24.22 4.14 12.32
N LYS A 90 -25.38 4.39 12.90
CA LYS A 90 -25.58 5.46 13.88
C LYS A 90 -24.82 5.26 15.21
N ASP A 91 -24.54 4.01 15.54
CA ASP A 91 -23.76 3.62 16.74
C ASP A 91 -22.28 4.00 16.66
N VAL A 92 -21.72 4.13 15.45
CA VAL A 92 -20.33 4.57 15.22
C VAL A 92 -20.25 5.99 14.63
N ASP A 93 -21.37 6.66 14.40
CA ASP A 93 -21.38 8.00 13.80
C ASP A 93 -20.57 9.00 14.62
N GLY A 94 -19.68 9.74 13.94
CA GLY A 94 -18.73 10.67 14.55
C GLY A 94 -17.49 10.01 15.17
N THR A 95 -17.40 8.68 15.23
CA THR A 95 -16.16 8.00 15.62
C THR A 95 -15.08 8.34 14.60
N ALA A 96 -13.90 8.73 15.09
CA ALA A 96 -12.80 9.10 14.20
C ALA A 96 -11.49 8.41 14.60
N VAL A 97 -10.71 8.03 13.58
CA VAL A 97 -9.35 7.51 13.72
C VAL A 97 -8.40 8.45 13.03
N LEU A 98 -7.49 9.06 13.80
CA LEU A 98 -6.41 9.89 13.30
C LEU A 98 -5.12 9.07 13.28
N THR A 99 -4.39 9.11 12.17
CA THR A 99 -3.10 8.45 12.00
C THR A 99 -2.05 9.46 11.54
N PHE A 100 -0.92 9.47 12.20
CA PHE A 100 0.31 10.10 11.73
C PHE A 100 1.26 8.96 11.34
N THR A 101 1.46 8.81 10.05
CA THR A 101 2.43 7.84 9.52
C THR A 101 3.83 8.41 9.67
N HIS A 102 4.80 7.57 9.99
CA HIS A 102 6.20 7.95 10.07
C HIS A 102 7.03 7.16 9.08
N LYS A 103 7.97 7.82 8.41
CA LYS A 103 8.95 7.15 7.52
C LYS A 103 9.87 6.21 8.30
N SER A 104 10.03 6.46 9.60
CA SER A 104 10.86 5.64 10.48
C SER A 104 10.16 5.44 11.82
N GLY A 105 10.07 4.21 12.27
CA GLY A 105 9.39 3.86 13.52
C GLY A 105 7.89 3.58 13.35
N PRO A 106 7.20 3.37 14.46
CA PRO A 106 5.77 3.07 14.47
C PRO A 106 4.93 4.33 14.30
N ASP A 107 3.81 4.21 13.57
CA ASP A 107 2.83 5.28 13.42
C ASP A 107 2.18 5.65 14.75
N ASP A 108 1.77 6.89 14.88
CA ASP A 108 0.92 7.36 15.94
C ASP A 108 -0.55 7.31 15.55
N GLN A 109 -1.40 6.75 16.41
CA GLN A 109 -2.82 6.63 16.14
C GLN A 109 -3.66 7.03 17.36
N TRP A 110 -4.78 7.69 17.08
CA TRP A 110 -5.75 8.12 18.08
C TRP A 110 -7.15 7.77 17.62
N LEU A 111 -7.95 7.30 18.58
CA LEU A 111 -9.36 7.02 18.40
C LEU A 111 -10.18 8.07 19.19
N TYR A 112 -11.07 8.76 18.51
CA TYR A 112 -12.08 9.59 19.12
C TYR A 112 -13.40 8.85 19.22
N LEU A 113 -13.98 8.81 20.43
CA LEU A 113 -15.26 8.18 20.73
C LEU A 113 -16.26 9.27 21.13
N PRO A 114 -17.21 9.65 20.25
CA PRO A 114 -18.14 10.76 20.48
C PRO A 114 -19.06 10.50 21.67
N ALA A 115 -19.53 9.28 21.89
CA ALA A 115 -20.36 8.92 23.03
C ALA A 115 -19.69 9.20 24.39
N LEU A 116 -18.37 9.10 24.46
CA LEU A 116 -17.56 9.36 25.65
C LEU A 116 -16.91 10.75 25.64
N LYS A 117 -16.98 11.48 24.52
CA LYS A 117 -16.27 12.74 24.27
C LYS A 117 -14.77 12.64 24.60
N ARG A 118 -14.15 11.49 24.29
CA ARG A 118 -12.77 11.17 24.66
C ARG A 118 -11.93 10.82 23.44
N VAL A 119 -10.67 11.26 23.47
CA VAL A 119 -9.62 10.80 22.58
C VAL A 119 -8.75 9.80 23.33
N LYS A 120 -8.48 8.66 22.70
CA LYS A 120 -7.62 7.61 23.24
C LYS A 120 -6.49 7.33 22.24
N ARG A 121 -5.25 7.36 22.70
CA ARG A 121 -4.11 6.91 21.87
C ARG A 121 -4.14 5.39 21.77
N ILE A 122 -3.98 4.88 20.56
CA ILE A 122 -3.86 3.44 20.28
C ILE A 122 -2.38 3.08 20.41
N ALA A 123 -2.05 2.16 21.32
CA ALA A 123 -0.69 1.66 21.44
C ALA A 123 -0.32 0.85 20.20
N SER A 124 0.91 0.97 19.74
CA SER A 124 1.40 0.29 18.53
C SER A 124 1.24 -1.23 18.57
N ALA A 125 1.29 -1.83 19.77
CA ALA A 125 1.03 -3.26 19.98
C ALA A 125 -0.44 -3.67 19.78
N ASN A 126 -1.40 -2.72 19.78
CA ASN A 126 -2.84 -3.00 19.73
C ASN A 126 -3.50 -2.58 18.40
N LYS A 127 -2.72 -2.34 17.35
CA LYS A 127 -3.23 -1.88 16.05
C LYS A 127 -4.12 -2.90 15.33
N SER A 128 -4.03 -4.18 15.66
CA SER A 128 -4.82 -5.27 15.06
C SER A 128 -6.11 -5.61 15.80
N GLY A 129 -6.40 -4.93 16.92
CA GLY A 129 -7.64 -5.15 17.67
C GLY A 129 -8.85 -4.50 17.00
N PRO A 130 -10.08 -5.05 17.19
CA PRO A 130 -11.30 -4.42 16.74
C PRO A 130 -11.53 -3.13 17.53
N PHE A 131 -11.99 -2.07 16.86
CA PHE A 131 -12.28 -0.77 17.47
C PHE A 131 -13.69 -0.24 17.12
N VAL A 132 -14.37 -0.89 16.17
CA VAL A 132 -15.76 -0.60 15.74
C VAL A 132 -16.48 -1.87 15.32
#